data_ab53888f7868d39dfe55d6812fb1b7af
#
_entry.id   ab53888f7868d39dfe55d6812fb1b7af
#
_cell.length_a   1.000
_cell.length_b   1.000
_cell.length_c   1.000
_cell.angle_alpha   90.00
_cell.angle_beta   90.00
_cell.angle_gamma   90.00
#
_symmetry.space_group_name_H-M   'P 1'
#
loop_
_entity.id
_entity.type
_entity.pdbx_description
1 polymer ?
#
loop_
_entity_poly.entity_id
_entity_poly.type
_entity_poly.pdbx_seq_one_letter_code
_entity_poly.pdbx_strand_id
1 'polypeptide(L)' 'MNLESLVRLEEKIEQLVARQKQLQEENCKLVAQNEDLEQQRDFVAQELDRLIDKLAFLDQESD' A
#
# COMPACT_ATOMS: atom_id res chain seq x y z
N MET A 1 33.48 -27.75 14.23
CA MET A 1 32.28 -27.68 13.40
C MET A 1 32.22 -28.89 12.50
N ASN A 2 31.15 -29.65 12.54
CA ASN A 2 31.00 -30.79 11.66
C ASN A 2 30.23 -30.42 10.39
N LEU A 3 30.24 -31.33 9.41
CA LEU A 3 29.56 -31.11 8.12
C LEU A 3 28.05 -30.92 8.28
N GLU A 4 27.46 -31.61 9.22
CA GLU A 4 26.03 -31.55 9.49
C GLU A 4 25.63 -30.15 9.96
N SER A 5 26.41 -29.55 10.84
CA SER A 5 26.16 -28.19 11.31
C SER A 5 26.28 -27.16 10.19
N LEU A 6 27.22 -27.36 9.28
CA LEU A 6 27.41 -26.48 8.12
C LEU A 6 26.21 -26.57 7.17
N VAL A 7 25.70 -27.77 6.92
CA VAL A 7 24.54 -27.97 6.05
C VAL A 7 23.30 -27.30 6.66
N ARG A 8 23.10 -27.44 7.96
CA ARG A 8 21.98 -26.78 8.66
C ARG A 8 22.06 -25.27 8.60
N LEU A 9 23.26 -24.72 8.73
CA LEU A 9 23.48 -23.29 8.63
C LEU A 9 23.17 -22.79 7.23
N GLU A 10 23.63 -23.51 6.22
CA GLU A 10 23.35 -23.18 4.83
C GLU A 10 21.83 -23.17 4.55
N GLU A 11 21.11 -24.18 4.98
CA GLU A 11 19.67 -24.27 4.84
C GLU A 11 18.96 -23.09 5.50
N LYS A 12 19.39 -22.71 6.70
CA LYS A 12 18.82 -21.57 7.41
C LYS A 12 19.05 -20.26 6.68
N ILE A 13 20.24 -20.07 6.13
CA ILE A 13 20.57 -18.88 5.34
C ILE A 13 19.67 -18.81 4.11
N GLU A 14 19.49 -19.92 3.42
CA GLU A 14 18.63 -19.97 2.24
C GLU A 14 17.18 -19.64 2.58
N GLN A 15 16.68 -20.15 3.69
CA GLN A 15 15.33 -19.84 4.17
C GLN A 15 15.18 -18.35 4.52
N LEU A 16 16.18 -17.78 5.18
CA LEU A 16 16.15 -16.37 5.53
C LEU A 16 16.19 -15.46 4.31
N VAL A 17 16.99 -15.82 3.32
CA VAL A 17 17.06 -15.06 2.07
C VAL A 17 15.73 -15.12 1.33
N ALA A 18 15.12 -16.31 1.25
CA ALA A 18 13.82 -16.48 0.61
C ALA A 18 12.74 -15.65 1.31
N ARG A 19 12.75 -15.67 2.64
CA ARG A 19 11.80 -14.91 3.43
C ARG A 19 11.99 -13.40 3.26
N GLN A 20 13.23 -12.95 3.23
CA GLN A 20 13.52 -11.53 3.00
C GLN A 20 13.02 -11.07 1.64
N LYS A 21 13.21 -11.89 0.63
CA LYS A 21 12.73 -11.61 -0.72
C LYS A 21 11.21 -11.49 -0.75
N GLN A 22 10.54 -12.42 -0.09
CA GLN A 22 9.07 -12.41 0.02
C GLN A 22 8.57 -11.16 0.73
N LEU A 23 9.22 -10.77 1.82
CA LEU A 23 8.86 -9.56 2.57
C LEU A 23 9.06 -8.30 1.75
N GLN A 24 10.12 -8.23 0.95
CA GLN A 24 10.34 -7.11 0.04
C GLN A 24 9.25 -7.01 -1.01
N GLU A 25 8.84 -8.14 -1.58
CA GLU A 25 7.76 -8.17 -2.56
C GLU A 25 6.44 -7.73 -1.96
N GLU A 26 6.11 -8.22 -0.76
CA GLU A 26 4.91 -7.83 -0.03
C GLU A 26 4.94 -6.33 0.31
N ASN A 27 6.10 -5.83 0.71
CA ASN A 27 6.27 -4.43 1.05
C ASN A 27 6.03 -3.52 -0.16
N CYS A 28 6.61 -3.88 -1.30
CA CYS A 28 6.38 -3.14 -2.55
C CYS A 28 4.92 -3.14 -2.94
N LYS A 29 4.25 -4.27 -2.77
CA LYS A 29 2.82 -4.40 -3.07
C LYS A 29 1.98 -3.50 -2.16
N LEU A 30 2.29 -3.49 -0.86
CA LEU A 30 1.58 -2.67 0.10
C LEU A 30 1.78 -1.17 -0.16
N VAL A 31 2.98 -0.76 -0.52
CA VAL A 31 3.27 0.62 -0.87
C VAL A 31 2.45 1.04 -2.09
N ALA A 32 2.40 0.20 -3.12
CA ALA A 32 1.63 0.48 -4.32
C ALA A 32 0.12 0.58 -4.02
N GLN A 33 -0.40 -0.33 -3.20
CA GLN A 33 -1.80 -0.30 -2.79
C GLN A 33 -2.12 0.96 -1.98
N ASN A 34 -1.20 1.36 -1.11
CA ASN A 34 -1.37 2.55 -0.28
C ASN A 34 -1.42 3.82 -1.13
N GLU A 35 -0.54 3.93 -2.11
CA GLU A 35 -0.54 5.05 -3.05
C GLU A 35 -1.84 5.11 -3.85
N ASP A 36 -2.34 3.97 -4.30
CA ASP A 36 -3.60 3.89 -5.03
C ASP A 36 -4.77 4.35 -4.17
N LEU A 37 -4.83 3.90 -2.92
CA LEU A 37 -5.87 4.31 -1.97
C LEU A 37 -5.81 5.81 -1.66
N GLU A 38 -4.62 6.37 -1.55
CA GLU A 38 -4.44 7.81 -1.35
C GLU A 38 -4.98 8.60 -2.54
N GLN A 39 -4.69 8.16 -3.75
CA GLN A 39 -5.19 8.80 -4.97
C GLN A 39 -6.70 8.73 -5.04
N GLN A 40 -7.29 7.59 -4.71
CA GLN A 40 -8.74 7.43 -4.67
C GLN A 40 -9.37 8.36 -3.65
N ARG A 41 -8.78 8.47 -2.47
CA ARG A 41 -9.26 9.35 -1.41
C ARG A 41 -9.22 10.81 -1.84
N ASP A 42 -8.13 11.22 -2.47
CA ASP A 42 -7.99 12.60 -2.96
C ASP A 42 -9.02 12.90 -4.04
N PHE A 43 -9.24 11.97 -4.94
CA PHE A 43 -10.26 12.13 -5.99
C PHE A 43 -11.65 12.29 -5.40
N VAL A 44 -12.01 11.44 -4.44
CA VAL A 44 -13.31 11.50 -3.78
C VAL A 44 -13.47 12.83 -3.03
N ALA A 45 -12.42 13.28 -2.34
CA ALA A 45 -12.46 14.55 -1.62
C ALA A 45 -12.70 15.72 -2.57
N GLN A 46 -12.03 15.73 -3.72
CA GLN A 46 -12.22 16.77 -4.74
C GLN A 46 -13.64 16.74 -5.30
N GLU A 47 -14.17 15.56 -5.58
CA GLU A 47 -15.53 15.41 -6.07
C GLU A 47 -16.58 15.86 -5.05
N LEU A 48 -16.36 15.57 -3.78
CA LEU A 48 -17.23 16.05 -2.72
C LEU A 48 -17.22 17.57 -2.62
N ASP A 49 -16.07 18.19 -2.68
CA ASP A 49 -15.96 19.64 -2.65
C ASP A 49 -16.70 20.28 -3.83
N ARG A 50 -16.57 19.69 -5.00
CA ARG A 50 -17.26 20.17 -6.19
C ARG A 50 -18.78 20.07 -6.04
N LEU A 51 -19.26 18.96 -5.47
CA LEU A 51 -20.69 18.77 -5.25
C LEU A 51 -21.23 19.72 -4.17
N ILE A 52 -20.46 19.95 -3.12
CA ILE A 52 -20.84 20.90 -2.08
C ILE A 52 -20.95 22.31 -2.65
N ASP A 53 -20.01 22.71 -3.50
CA ASP A 53 -20.04 24.02 -4.16
C ASP A 53 -21.28 24.15 -5.05
N LYS A 54 -21.63 23.10 -5.78
CA LYS A 54 -22.84 23.10 -6.61
C LYS A 54 -24.11 23.22 -5.78
N LEU A 55 -24.17 22.52 -4.65
CA LEU A 55 -25.31 22.59 -3.75
C LEU A 55 -25.45 24.01 -3.16
N ALA A 56 -24.34 24.61 -2.77
CA ALA A 56 -24.35 25.96 -2.24
C ALA A 56 -24.84 26.97 -3.29
N PHE A 57 -24.44 26.80 -4.54
CA PHE A 57 -24.89 27.64 -5.64
C PHE A 57 -26.39 27.50 -5.87
N LEU A 58 -26.90 26.27 -5.91
CA LEU A 58 -28.32 26.01 -6.09
C LEU A 58 -29.17 26.57 -4.94
N ASP A 59 -28.65 26.47 -3.73
CA ASP A 59 -29.32 27.00 -2.55
C ASP A 59 -29.45 28.52 -2.61
N GLN A 60 -28.45 29.22 -3.14
CA GLN A 60 -28.50 30.65 -3.35
C GLN A 60 -29.50 31.05 -4.44
N GLU A 61 -29.67 30.24 -5.47
CA GLU A 61 -30.60 30.52 -6.56
C GLU A 61 -32.06 30.24 -6.21
N SER A 62 -32.32 29.37 -5.24
CA SER A 62 -33.67 28.97 -4.91
C SER A 62 -34.41 30.01 -4.08
N ASP A 63 -33.76 31.08 -3.74
CA ASP A 63 -34.38 32.25 -3.12
C ASP A 63 -34.90 33.22 -4.20
#